data_b2e5068cf613024233a6b1aa5f08673e
#
_entry.id   b2e5068cf613024233a6b1aa5f08673e
#
_cell.length_a   1.000
_cell.length_b   1.000
_cell.length_c   1.000
_cell.angle_alpha   90.00
_cell.angle_beta   90.00
_cell.angle_gamma   90.00
#
_symmetry.space_group_name_H-M   'P 1'
#
loop_
_entity.id
_entity.type
_entity.pdbx_description
1 polymer ?
#
loop_
_entity_poly.entity_id
_entity_poly.type
_entity_poly.pdbx_seq_one_letter_code
_entity_poly.pdbx_strand_id
1 'polypeptide(L)'
;MSAATDLIARYYDAIERRDLEAVLATTHAGVQFHDFLDGGEVEGLAAARDFYRRMFELAPDLDPITIETLPDGRVRVEFQSSVHSSSGHLWSDTRQAAIYTLVDGLIQGVELLGPTS
;
A
#
# COMPACT_ATOMS: atom_id res chain seq x y z
N MET A 1 -7.30 1.39 19.45
CA MET A 1 -6.58 1.54 18.18
C MET A 1 -5.17 2.01 18.46
N SER A 2 -4.21 1.56 17.70
CA SER A 2 -2.81 1.93 17.88
C SER A 2 -2.38 2.99 16.86
N ALA A 3 -1.29 3.69 17.15
CA ALA A 3 -0.71 4.63 16.20
C ALA A 3 -0.33 3.93 14.89
N ALA A 4 0.12 2.67 14.96
CA ALA A 4 0.48 1.88 13.79
C ALA A 4 -0.72 1.60 12.89
N THR A 5 -1.85 1.16 13.46
CA THR A 5 -3.06 0.89 12.67
C THR A 5 -3.65 2.18 12.12
N ASP A 6 -3.57 3.27 12.86
CA ASP A 6 -4.05 4.58 12.40
C ASP A 6 -3.23 5.08 11.21
N LEU A 7 -1.91 4.89 11.24
CA LEU A 7 -1.04 5.27 10.14
C LEU A 7 -1.41 4.50 8.86
N ILE A 8 -1.61 3.19 8.98
CA ILE A 8 -1.96 2.34 7.84
C ILE A 8 -3.33 2.73 7.28
N ALA A 9 -4.30 3.04 8.15
CA ALA A 9 -5.61 3.50 7.72
C ALA A 9 -5.51 4.80 6.91
N ARG A 10 -4.67 5.75 7.35
CA ARG A 10 -4.43 6.99 6.61
C ARG A 10 -3.74 6.73 5.27
N TYR A 11 -2.85 5.77 5.21
CA TYR A 11 -2.17 5.37 3.98
C TYR A 11 -3.19 4.87 2.94
N TYR A 12 -4.08 3.95 3.32
CA TYR A 12 -5.10 3.44 2.40
C TYR A 12 -6.10 4.52 1.99
N ASP A 13 -6.47 5.40 2.90
CA ASP A 13 -7.34 6.53 2.59
C ASP A 13 -6.71 7.46 1.57
N ALA A 14 -5.40 7.75 1.72
CA ALA A 14 -4.67 8.58 0.78
C ALA A 14 -4.61 7.93 -0.61
N ILE A 15 -4.44 6.62 -0.68
CA ILE A 15 -4.46 5.89 -1.95
C ILE A 15 -5.84 5.99 -2.60
N GLU A 16 -6.90 5.82 -1.83
CA GLU A 16 -8.27 5.91 -2.35
C GLU A 16 -8.55 7.29 -2.94
N ARG A 17 -8.06 8.35 -2.27
CA ARG A 17 -8.21 9.73 -2.73
C ARG A 17 -7.25 10.10 -3.86
N ARG A 18 -6.31 9.23 -4.22
CA ARG A 18 -5.23 9.51 -5.17
C ARG A 18 -4.41 10.74 -4.76
N ASP A 19 -4.17 10.89 -3.46
CA ASP A 19 -3.41 12.00 -2.91
C ASP A 19 -1.96 11.58 -2.68
N LEU A 20 -1.13 11.84 -3.68
CA LEU A 20 0.27 11.41 -3.67
C LEU A 20 1.05 11.98 -2.48
N GLU A 21 0.86 13.26 -2.17
CA GLU A 21 1.56 13.88 -1.05
C GLU A 21 1.15 13.27 0.29
N ALA A 22 -0.13 12.94 0.45
CA ALA A 22 -0.60 12.28 1.66
C ALA A 22 -0.02 10.87 1.79
N VAL A 23 0.10 10.12 0.69
CA VAL A 23 0.75 8.79 0.70
C VAL A 23 2.20 8.94 1.15
N LEU A 24 2.94 9.89 0.58
CA LEU A 24 4.34 10.09 0.92
C LEU A 24 4.52 10.59 2.36
N ALA A 25 3.54 11.31 2.90
CA ALA A 25 3.58 11.75 4.29
C ALA A 25 3.53 10.58 5.28
N THR A 26 3.04 9.39 4.85
CA THR A 26 3.03 8.18 5.67
C THR A 26 4.28 7.31 5.43
N THR A 27 5.19 7.73 4.55
CA THR A 27 6.29 6.91 4.07
C THR A 27 7.62 7.42 4.61
N HIS A 28 8.43 6.50 5.13
CA HIS A 28 9.76 6.82 5.66
C HIS A 28 10.73 7.15 4.52
N ALA A 29 11.67 8.08 4.78
CA ALA A 29 12.67 8.46 3.78
C ALA A 29 13.57 7.29 3.34
N GLY A 30 13.73 6.28 4.19
CA GLY A 30 14.49 5.06 3.88
C GLY A 30 13.65 3.92 3.36
N VAL A 31 12.47 4.21 2.80
CA VAL A 31 11.55 3.18 2.31
C VAL A 31 12.21 2.30 1.25
N GLN A 32 11.92 0.99 1.33
CA GLN A 32 12.43 0.02 0.39
C GLN A 32 11.42 -1.12 0.25
N PHE A 33 10.99 -1.39 -0.97
CA PHE A 33 10.09 -2.52 -1.24
C PHE A 33 10.23 -2.97 -2.70
N HIS A 34 9.70 -4.16 -2.99
CA HIS A 34 9.71 -4.70 -4.34
C HIS A 34 8.68 -3.95 -5.21
N ASP A 35 9.09 -3.58 -6.42
CA ASP A 35 8.21 -2.95 -7.41
C ASP A 35 7.39 -4.04 -8.11
N PHE A 36 6.15 -4.25 -7.65
CA PHE A 36 5.29 -5.29 -8.20
C PHE A 36 4.52 -4.84 -9.44
N LEU A 37 4.77 -3.63 -9.94
CA LEU A 37 4.21 -3.15 -11.21
C LEU A 37 5.17 -3.43 -12.37
N ASP A 38 6.44 -3.07 -12.21
CA ASP A 38 7.43 -3.15 -13.28
C ASP A 38 8.63 -4.04 -12.95
N GLY A 39 8.70 -4.57 -11.73
CA GLY A 39 9.84 -5.36 -11.26
C GLY A 39 10.96 -4.49 -10.74
N GLY A 40 11.91 -5.10 -10.02
CA GLY A 40 13.01 -4.38 -9.39
C GLY A 40 12.65 -3.88 -8.00
N GLU A 41 13.41 -2.92 -7.51
CA GLU A 41 13.26 -2.40 -6.17
C GLU A 41 12.93 -0.91 -6.19
N VAL A 42 12.03 -0.50 -5.27
CA VAL A 42 11.76 0.91 -4.99
C VAL A 42 12.55 1.28 -3.74
N GLU A 43 13.45 2.25 -3.86
CA GLU A 43 14.28 2.71 -2.75
C GLU A 43 14.23 4.24 -2.64
N GLY A 44 13.78 4.72 -1.47
CA GLY A 44 13.72 6.14 -1.18
C GLY A 44 12.45 6.82 -1.67
N LEU A 45 12.24 8.06 -1.22
CA LEU A 45 11.00 8.79 -1.49
C LEU A 45 10.81 9.16 -2.96
N ALA A 46 11.89 9.49 -3.69
CA ALA A 46 11.76 9.84 -5.10
C ALA A 46 11.28 8.64 -5.92
N ALA A 47 11.82 7.45 -5.66
CA ALA A 47 11.39 6.22 -6.32
C ALA A 47 9.96 5.84 -5.89
N ALA A 48 9.63 6.03 -4.61
CA ALA A 48 8.29 5.76 -4.10
C ALA A 48 7.26 6.69 -4.76
N ARG A 49 7.59 7.96 -4.93
CA ARG A 49 6.72 8.93 -5.63
C ARG A 49 6.42 8.46 -7.05
N ASP A 50 7.43 8.03 -7.78
CA ASP A 50 7.27 7.52 -9.14
C ASP A 50 6.40 6.25 -9.16
N PHE A 51 6.65 5.34 -8.23
CA PHE A 51 5.87 4.09 -8.12
C PHE A 51 4.39 4.38 -7.87
N TYR A 52 4.07 5.24 -6.89
CA TYR A 52 2.67 5.54 -6.58
C TYR A 52 1.98 6.33 -7.68
N ARG A 53 2.71 7.19 -8.40
CA ARG A 53 2.15 7.87 -9.57
C ARG A 53 1.73 6.86 -10.63
N ARG A 54 2.58 5.86 -10.92
CA ARG A 54 2.23 4.79 -11.87
C ARG A 54 1.07 3.95 -11.38
N MET A 55 1.05 3.65 -10.09
CA MET A 55 -0.06 2.90 -9.50
C MET A 55 -1.39 3.66 -9.64
N PHE A 56 -1.38 4.98 -9.44
CA PHE A 56 -2.58 5.79 -9.57
C PHE A 56 -3.11 5.82 -11.01
N GLU A 57 -2.24 5.68 -12.00
CA GLU A 57 -2.68 5.59 -13.40
C GLU A 57 -3.48 4.33 -13.67
N LEU A 58 -3.18 3.23 -12.98
CA LEU A 58 -3.96 2.00 -13.05
C LEU A 58 -5.29 2.13 -12.29
N ALA A 59 -5.37 3.10 -11.40
CA ALA A 59 -6.55 3.40 -10.60
C ALA A 59 -7.15 2.16 -9.90
N PRO A 60 -6.35 1.35 -9.19
CA PRO A 60 -6.91 0.22 -8.45
C PRO A 60 -7.70 0.71 -7.24
N ASP A 61 -8.76 -0.01 -6.92
CA ASP A 61 -9.48 0.18 -5.67
C ASP A 61 -8.90 -0.77 -4.63
N LEU A 62 -8.36 -0.23 -3.55
CA LEU A 62 -7.78 -1.01 -2.46
C LEU A 62 -8.60 -0.78 -1.20
N ASP A 63 -9.41 -1.77 -0.82
CA ASP A 63 -10.27 -1.69 0.35
C ASP A 63 -9.71 -2.55 1.47
N PRO A 64 -9.16 -1.95 2.54
CA PRO A 64 -8.69 -2.73 3.67
C PRO A 64 -9.86 -3.42 4.37
N ILE A 65 -9.69 -4.72 4.62
CA ILE A 65 -10.69 -5.55 5.29
C ILE A 65 -10.31 -5.70 6.76
N THR A 66 -9.06 -6.06 7.05
CA THR A 66 -8.54 -6.16 8.40
C THR A 66 -7.18 -5.49 8.48
N ILE A 67 -6.91 -4.81 9.59
CA ILE A 67 -5.63 -4.19 9.89
C ILE A 67 -5.21 -4.71 11.26
N GLU A 68 -4.11 -5.44 11.33
CA GLU A 68 -3.68 -6.14 12.54
C GLU A 68 -2.23 -5.85 12.86
N THR A 69 -1.95 -5.41 14.09
CA THR A 69 -0.58 -5.25 14.57
C THR A 69 -0.03 -6.61 14.99
N LEU A 70 1.11 -6.98 14.43
CA LEU A 70 1.78 -8.23 14.75
C LEU A 70 2.63 -8.09 16.03
N PRO A 71 3.00 -9.21 16.67
CA PRO A 71 3.79 -9.17 17.91
C PRO A 71 5.12 -8.42 17.79
N ASP A 72 5.71 -8.37 16.61
CA ASP A 72 6.98 -7.67 16.37
C ASP A 72 6.80 -6.20 15.98
N GLY A 73 5.57 -5.70 15.98
CA GLY A 73 5.27 -4.31 15.66
C GLY A 73 4.96 -4.04 14.20
N ARG A 74 5.14 -5.02 13.32
CA ARG A 74 4.71 -4.88 11.94
C ARG A 74 3.19 -4.92 11.85
N VAL A 75 2.64 -4.49 10.74
CA VAL A 75 1.18 -4.46 10.54
C VAL A 75 0.81 -5.33 9.35
N ARG A 76 -0.09 -6.28 9.57
CA ARG A 76 -0.62 -7.13 8.50
C ARG A 76 -1.98 -6.58 8.09
N VAL A 77 -2.17 -6.41 6.78
CA VAL A 77 -3.42 -5.92 6.22
C VAL A 77 -3.96 -6.93 5.23
N GLU A 78 -5.22 -7.32 5.39
CA GLU A 78 -5.95 -7.98 4.31
C GLU A 78 -6.76 -6.93 3.58
N PHE A 79 -6.72 -6.93 2.27
CA PHE A 79 -7.44 -5.95 1.47
C PHE A 79 -7.99 -6.58 0.20
N GLN A 80 -9.06 -5.98 -0.31
CA GLN A 80 -9.64 -6.34 -1.59
C GLN A 80 -9.06 -5.38 -2.63
N SER A 81 -8.47 -5.95 -3.67
CA SER A 81 -7.89 -5.19 -4.78
C SER A 81 -8.76 -5.38 -6.01
N SER A 82 -9.27 -4.30 -6.58
CA SER A 82 -10.13 -4.32 -7.74
C SER A 82 -9.58 -3.39 -8.81
N VAL A 83 -9.44 -3.87 -10.04
CA VAL A 83 -8.98 -3.07 -11.17
C VAL A 83 -10.08 -3.05 -12.22
N HIS A 84 -10.47 -1.85 -12.64
CA HIS A 84 -11.52 -1.65 -13.63
C HIS A 84 -10.94 -1.09 -14.92
N SER A 85 -11.57 -1.44 -16.05
CA SER A 85 -11.27 -0.82 -17.34
C SER A 85 -11.81 0.61 -17.38
N SER A 86 -11.40 1.37 -18.41
CA SER A 86 -11.90 2.73 -18.61
C SER A 86 -13.41 2.77 -18.86
N SER A 87 -14.00 1.65 -19.28
CA SER A 87 -15.45 1.54 -19.49
C SER A 87 -16.20 1.07 -18.26
N GLY A 88 -15.49 0.85 -17.15
CA GLY A 88 -16.10 0.43 -15.89
C GLY A 88 -16.21 -1.08 -15.68
N HIS A 89 -15.74 -1.88 -16.63
CA HIS A 89 -15.74 -3.33 -16.48
C HIS A 89 -14.70 -3.76 -15.45
N LEU A 90 -15.05 -4.72 -14.61
CA LEU A 90 -14.13 -5.28 -13.61
C LEU A 90 -13.16 -6.25 -14.33
N TRP A 91 -11.86 -5.89 -14.34
CA TRP A 91 -10.83 -6.76 -14.89
C TRP A 91 -10.30 -7.74 -13.86
N SER A 92 -10.16 -7.30 -12.62
CA SER A 92 -9.53 -8.10 -11.57
C SER A 92 -10.17 -7.74 -10.24
N ASP A 93 -10.45 -8.76 -9.45
CA ASP A 93 -11.00 -8.60 -8.11
C ASP A 93 -10.39 -9.70 -7.24
N THR A 94 -9.43 -9.34 -6.41
CA THR A 94 -8.60 -10.29 -5.69
C THR A 94 -8.43 -9.85 -4.23
N ARG A 95 -8.63 -10.79 -3.30
CA ARG A 95 -8.27 -10.57 -1.91
C ARG A 95 -6.79 -10.87 -1.73
N GLN A 96 -6.07 -9.93 -1.14
CA GLN A 96 -4.63 -10.03 -0.93
C GLN A 96 -4.28 -9.63 0.50
N ALA A 97 -3.04 -9.90 0.89
CA ALA A 97 -2.51 -9.46 2.17
C ALA A 97 -1.13 -8.87 1.96
N ALA A 98 -0.78 -7.93 2.82
CA ALA A 98 0.53 -7.30 2.84
C ALA A 98 0.97 -7.10 4.28
N ILE A 99 2.29 -7.10 4.50
CA ILE A 99 2.88 -6.79 5.80
C ILE A 99 3.71 -5.52 5.64
N TYR A 100 3.44 -4.55 6.51
CA TYR A 100 4.11 -3.26 6.52
C TYR A 100 5.10 -3.21 7.67
N THR A 101 6.33 -2.79 7.38
CA THR A 101 7.36 -2.53 8.38
C THR A 101 7.37 -1.03 8.64
N LEU A 102 7.25 -0.65 9.93
CA LEU A 102 7.22 0.74 10.32
C LEU A 102 8.51 1.10 11.06
N VAL A 103 9.05 2.28 10.74
CA VAL A 103 10.20 2.87 11.43
C VAL A 103 9.85 4.32 11.73
N ASP A 104 10.03 4.74 12.97
CA ASP A 104 9.71 6.10 13.43
C ASP A 104 8.26 6.50 13.13
N GLY A 105 7.34 5.54 13.15
CA GLY A 105 5.93 5.80 12.87
C GLY A 105 5.61 6.00 11.41
N LEU A 106 6.51 5.60 10.48
CA LEU A 106 6.33 5.73 9.04
C LEU A 106 6.58 4.40 8.35
N ILE A 107 6.03 4.22 7.15
CA ILE A 107 6.17 2.98 6.39
C ILE A 107 7.57 2.93 5.78
N GLN A 108 8.36 1.95 6.21
CA GLN A 108 9.71 1.73 5.70
C GLN A 108 9.76 0.57 4.71
N GLY A 109 8.89 -0.41 4.85
CA GLY A 109 8.87 -1.56 3.97
C GLY A 109 7.47 -2.12 3.79
N VAL A 110 7.28 -2.77 2.65
CA VAL A 110 6.02 -3.43 2.30
C VAL A 110 6.36 -4.80 1.72
N GLU A 111 5.74 -5.85 2.26
CA GLU A 111 5.85 -7.19 1.71
C GLU A 111 4.45 -7.64 1.26
N LEU A 112 4.29 -7.83 -0.04
CA LEU A 112 3.02 -8.31 -0.59
C LEU A 112 3.01 -9.84 -0.51
N LEU A 113 2.03 -10.39 0.20
CA LEU A 113 1.94 -11.84 0.41
C LEU A 113 1.24 -12.56 -0.74
N GLY A 114 0.60 -11.81 -1.63
CA GLY A 114 -0.14 -12.37 -2.73
C GLY A 114 -1.58 -12.71 -2.38
N PRO A 115 -2.29 -13.39 -3.30
CA PRO A 115 -3.71 -13.67 -3.09
C PRO A 115 -3.93 -14.56 -1.87
N THR A 116 -5.01 -14.27 -1.14
CA THR A 116 -5.49 -15.11 -0.03
C THR A 116 -6.80 -15.77 -0.46
N SER A 117 -6.98 -17.00 -0.06
CA SER A 117 -8.20 -17.75 -0.38
C SER A 117 -9.21 -17.71 0.76
#